data_aa8bdf48ea0cf935529475fc40104811
#
_entry.id   aa8bdf48ea0cf935529475fc40104811
#
_cell.length_a   1.000
_cell.length_b   1.000
_cell.length_c   1.000
_cell.angle_alpha   90.00
_cell.angle_beta   90.00
_cell.angle_gamma   90.00
#
_symmetry.space_group_name_H-M   'P 1'
#
loop_
_entity.id
_entity.type
_entity.pdbx_description
1 polymer ?
#
loop_
_entity_poly.entity_id
_entity_poly.type
_entity_poly.pdbx_seq_one_letter_code
_entity_poly.pdbx_strand_id
1 'polypeptide(L)'
;MPANQGRKIVPSITKYKKETFARHDPAIALASLFRPVTKGRRPLGVIFESTHAGQSLKFKCMEGLDSRDQSVLLTLISMLGIEGGTLNSESNGDAGKLLWSDLKPEGNATESNAVALTSTFYAVLNQLGWGVDGKSYQRLKDCI
;
A
#
# COMPACT_ATOMS: atom_id res chain seq x y z
N MET A 1 39.02 6.58 -40.41
CA MET A 1 37.92 5.83 -39.80
C MET A 1 37.47 6.60 -38.57
N PRO A 2 36.26 7.16 -38.53
CA PRO A 2 35.80 7.86 -37.35
C PRO A 2 35.21 6.86 -36.34
N ALA A 3 35.60 7.02 -35.09
CA ALA A 3 35.18 6.23 -33.97
C ALA A 3 33.68 6.42 -33.65
N ASN A 4 32.97 5.30 -33.55
CA ASN A 4 31.58 5.23 -33.21
C ASN A 4 31.40 5.56 -31.70
N GLN A 5 30.98 6.80 -31.39
CA GLN A 5 30.62 7.17 -30.04
C GLN A 5 29.27 6.56 -29.70
N GLY A 6 29.30 5.48 -28.93
CA GLY A 6 28.11 4.85 -28.34
C GLY A 6 27.30 5.86 -27.56
N ARG A 7 26.14 6.25 -28.09
CA ARG A 7 25.12 7.01 -27.34
C ARG A 7 24.66 6.14 -26.16
N LYS A 8 25.03 6.52 -24.93
CA LYS A 8 24.39 6.02 -23.73
C LYS A 8 22.91 6.42 -23.79
N ILE A 9 22.06 5.45 -24.04
CA ILE A 9 20.61 5.61 -23.88
C ILE A 9 20.38 5.73 -22.38
N VAL A 10 20.22 6.95 -21.88
CA VAL A 10 19.70 7.20 -20.55
C VAL A 10 18.22 6.86 -20.63
N PRO A 11 17.72 5.86 -19.86
CA PRO A 11 16.29 5.59 -19.85
C PRO A 11 15.60 6.86 -19.38
N SER A 12 14.69 7.40 -20.21
CA SER A 12 13.85 8.52 -19.81
C SER A 12 13.03 8.02 -18.62
N ILE A 13 13.21 8.62 -17.47
CA ILE A 13 12.34 8.41 -16.30
C ILE A 13 10.97 8.84 -16.78
N THR A 14 10.13 7.86 -17.08
CA THR A 14 8.72 8.08 -17.40
C THR A 14 8.15 8.80 -16.19
N LYS A 15 7.78 10.06 -16.36
CA LYS A 15 7.18 10.88 -15.33
C LYS A 15 5.88 10.17 -14.93
N TYR A 16 5.87 9.47 -13.80
CA TYR A 16 4.67 8.79 -13.32
C TYR A 16 3.54 9.79 -13.29
N LYS A 17 2.48 9.50 -14.05
CA LYS A 17 1.28 10.32 -14.03
C LYS A 17 0.70 10.13 -12.63
N LYS A 18 0.79 11.16 -11.79
CA LYS A 18 0.28 11.13 -10.43
C LYS A 18 -1.22 10.85 -10.51
N GLU A 19 -1.60 9.61 -10.23
CA GLU A 19 -3.02 9.29 -10.09
C GLU A 19 -3.54 10.01 -8.86
N THR A 20 -4.56 10.81 -9.06
CA THR A 20 -5.12 11.67 -8.01
C THR A 20 -6.20 10.98 -7.19
N PHE A 21 -6.59 9.75 -7.57
CA PHE A 21 -7.73 9.08 -6.95
C PHE A 21 -7.39 7.61 -6.63
N ALA A 22 -7.49 7.27 -5.35
CA ALA A 22 -7.61 5.91 -4.89
C ALA A 22 -8.99 5.72 -4.26
N ARG A 23 -9.65 4.61 -4.54
CA ARG A 23 -10.92 4.24 -3.92
C ARG A 23 -10.65 3.13 -2.92
N HIS A 24 -11.19 3.25 -1.74
CA HIS A 24 -11.24 2.18 -0.75
C HIS A 24 -12.70 1.89 -0.37
N ASP A 25 -12.91 0.76 0.26
CA ASP A 25 -14.24 0.34 0.68
C ASP A 25 -14.89 1.43 1.57
N PRO A 26 -16.13 1.87 1.26
CA PRO A 26 -16.86 2.84 2.08
C PRO A 26 -16.96 2.44 3.55
N ALA A 27 -17.01 1.14 3.85
CA ALA A 27 -17.04 0.64 5.22
C ALA A 27 -15.80 1.05 6.02
N ILE A 28 -14.61 1.04 5.41
CA ILE A 28 -13.36 1.47 6.03
C ILE A 28 -13.39 2.98 6.28
N ALA A 29 -13.90 3.75 5.32
CA ALA A 29 -14.03 5.21 5.46
C ALA A 29 -14.97 5.61 6.60
N LEU A 30 -16.11 4.92 6.70
CA LEU A 30 -17.15 5.19 7.70
C LEU A 30 -16.78 4.67 9.11
N ALA A 31 -15.91 3.68 9.21
CA ALA A 31 -15.47 3.12 10.48
C ALA A 31 -14.64 4.08 11.34
N SER A 32 -14.29 5.25 10.82
CA SER A 32 -13.44 6.24 11.52
C SER A 32 -12.12 5.64 12.02
N LEU A 33 -11.53 4.72 11.24
CA LEU A 33 -10.27 4.05 11.57
C LEU A 33 -9.12 5.02 11.70
N PHE A 34 -9.09 6.02 10.82
CA PHE A 34 -8.02 7.01 10.77
C PHE A 34 -8.43 8.26 11.54
N ARG A 35 -7.89 8.42 12.73
CA ARG A 35 -8.19 9.54 13.61
C ARG A 35 -6.98 10.43 13.80
N PRO A 36 -7.16 11.75 13.91
CA PRO A 36 -6.05 12.62 14.26
C PRO A 36 -5.45 12.18 15.58
N VAL A 37 -4.15 11.90 15.59
CA VAL A 37 -3.42 11.68 16.85
C VAL A 37 -3.10 13.07 17.38
N THR A 38 -3.82 13.45 18.43
CA THR A 38 -3.49 14.60 19.22
C THR A 38 -2.21 14.40 19.96
N LYS A 39 -1.39 14.93 20.43
CA LYS A 39 -0.09 14.79 21.08
C LYS A 39 0.06 13.48 21.85
N GLY A 40 1.17 12.77 21.64
CA GLY A 40 1.57 11.63 22.43
C GLY A 40 1.76 10.34 21.64
N ARG A 41 1.86 9.23 22.37
CA ARG A 41 1.95 7.88 21.79
C ARG A 41 0.61 7.46 21.22
N ARG A 42 0.65 6.72 20.14
CA ARG A 42 -0.54 6.05 19.59
C ARG A 42 -1.11 5.08 20.62
N PRO A 43 -2.45 5.04 20.82
CA PRO A 43 -3.05 4.07 21.70
C PRO A 43 -2.86 2.65 21.13
N LEU A 44 -2.53 1.69 21.97
CA LEU A 44 -2.33 0.29 21.59
C LEU A 44 -3.63 -0.51 21.71
N GLY A 45 -3.75 -1.55 20.88
CA GLY A 45 -4.86 -2.52 20.97
C GLY A 45 -6.24 -1.90 20.71
N VAL A 46 -6.34 -0.95 19.79
CA VAL A 46 -7.59 -0.23 19.54
C VAL A 46 -8.57 -1.10 18.76
N ILE A 47 -9.81 -1.11 19.21
CA ILE A 47 -10.92 -1.80 18.55
C ILE A 47 -11.92 -0.74 18.07
N PHE A 48 -12.24 -0.80 16.78
CA PHE A 48 -13.28 0.02 16.17
C PHE A 48 -14.43 -0.89 15.75
N GLU A 49 -15.65 -0.48 16.07
CA GLU A 49 -16.86 -1.15 15.61
C GLU A 49 -17.66 -0.16 14.76
N SER A 50 -18.19 -0.66 13.66
CA SER A 50 -18.98 0.11 12.71
C SER A 50 -20.06 -0.76 12.12
N THR A 51 -21.15 -0.15 11.67
CA THR A 51 -22.21 -0.85 10.93
C THR A 51 -22.28 -0.29 9.52
N HIS A 52 -22.21 -1.15 8.52
CA HIS A 52 -22.35 -0.77 7.12
C HIS A 52 -23.24 -1.76 6.39
N ALA A 53 -24.22 -1.25 5.64
CA ALA A 53 -25.19 -2.07 4.90
C ALA A 53 -25.86 -3.18 5.73
N GLY A 54 -26.16 -2.90 7.01
CA GLY A 54 -26.78 -3.85 7.94
C GLY A 54 -25.83 -4.89 8.53
N GLN A 55 -24.56 -4.85 8.18
CA GLN A 55 -23.51 -5.74 8.72
C GLN A 55 -22.69 -5.04 9.78
N SER A 56 -22.39 -5.74 10.87
CA SER A 56 -21.47 -5.24 11.90
C SER A 56 -20.03 -5.55 11.48
N LEU A 57 -19.21 -4.53 11.51
CA LEU A 57 -17.79 -4.60 11.17
C LEU A 57 -16.97 -4.31 12.42
N LYS A 58 -15.97 -5.15 12.67
CA LYS A 58 -15.07 -4.99 13.81
C LYS A 58 -13.62 -4.98 13.30
N PHE A 59 -12.93 -3.90 13.60
CA PHE A 59 -11.52 -3.72 13.25
C PHE A 59 -10.68 -3.76 14.52
N LYS A 60 -9.68 -4.62 14.56
CA LYS A 60 -8.70 -4.67 15.63
C LYS A 60 -7.37 -4.18 15.11
N CYS A 61 -6.90 -3.04 15.60
CA CYS A 61 -5.63 -2.45 15.24
C CYS A 61 -4.62 -2.64 16.37
N MET A 62 -3.38 -2.97 16.03
CA MET A 62 -2.31 -3.09 17.01
C MET A 62 -2.05 -1.74 17.70
N GLU A 63 -2.17 -0.67 16.94
CA GLU A 63 -2.13 0.71 17.43
C GLU A 63 -3.11 1.60 16.65
N GLY A 64 -3.41 2.77 17.20
CA GLY A 64 -4.30 3.74 16.57
C GLY A 64 -3.74 4.27 15.25
N LEU A 65 -4.57 4.27 14.20
CA LEU A 65 -4.21 4.76 12.88
C LEU A 65 -4.52 6.26 12.75
N ASP A 66 -3.67 6.98 12.03
CA ASP A 66 -3.84 8.41 11.77
C ASP A 66 -3.94 8.74 10.26
N SER A 67 -4.01 10.02 9.94
CA SER A 67 -4.10 10.48 8.55
C SER A 67 -2.87 10.14 7.71
N ARG A 68 -1.72 9.91 8.32
CA ARG A 68 -0.49 9.51 7.61
C ARG A 68 -0.62 8.07 7.14
N ASP A 69 -1.11 7.18 8.02
CA ASP A 69 -1.38 5.78 7.68
C ASP A 69 -2.40 5.70 6.56
N GLN A 70 -3.45 6.54 6.60
CA GLN A 70 -4.44 6.64 5.52
C GLN A 70 -3.78 7.08 4.21
N SER A 71 -2.91 8.08 4.24
CA SER A 71 -2.21 8.54 3.04
C SER A 71 -1.32 7.46 2.45
N VAL A 72 -0.59 6.72 3.29
CA VAL A 72 0.23 5.59 2.86
C VAL A 72 -0.64 4.50 2.25
N LEU A 73 -1.72 4.11 2.90
CA LEU A 73 -2.65 3.09 2.39
C LEU A 73 -3.21 3.47 1.02
N LEU A 74 -3.72 4.69 0.88
CA LEU A 74 -4.28 5.17 -0.39
C LEU A 74 -3.22 5.25 -1.49
N THR A 75 -1.99 5.62 -1.13
CA THR A 75 -0.87 5.63 -2.07
C THR A 75 -0.53 4.22 -2.55
N LEU A 76 -0.45 3.26 -1.64
CA LEU A 76 -0.20 1.86 -2.00
C LEU A 76 -1.32 1.29 -2.88
N ILE A 77 -2.59 1.59 -2.59
CA ILE A 77 -3.73 1.19 -3.43
C ILE A 77 -3.61 1.80 -4.83
N SER A 78 -3.24 3.07 -4.93
CA SER A 78 -3.02 3.74 -6.22
C SER A 78 -1.89 3.08 -7.02
N MET A 79 -0.77 2.77 -6.36
CA MET A 79 0.36 2.07 -6.99
C MET A 79 -0.02 0.65 -7.42
N LEU A 80 -0.79 -0.08 -6.62
CA LEU A 80 -1.33 -1.39 -6.98
C LEU A 80 -2.16 -1.35 -8.26
N GLY A 81 -2.96 -0.31 -8.45
CA GLY A 81 -3.77 -0.13 -9.67
C GLY A 81 -2.94 0.11 -10.93
N ILE A 82 -1.72 0.64 -10.80
CA ILE A 82 -0.84 0.97 -11.91
C ILE A 82 0.16 -0.16 -12.19
N GLU A 83 0.79 -0.70 -11.15
CA GLU A 83 1.94 -1.60 -11.24
C GLU A 83 1.69 -2.97 -10.60
N GLY A 84 0.53 -3.16 -9.97
CA GLY A 84 0.22 -4.38 -9.24
C GLY A 84 0.05 -5.60 -10.15
N GLY A 85 0.60 -6.72 -9.72
CA GLY A 85 0.40 -8.04 -10.33
C GLY A 85 -0.67 -8.84 -9.60
N THR A 86 -1.48 -9.58 -10.34
CA THR A 86 -2.48 -10.48 -9.75
C THR A 86 -1.81 -11.75 -9.23
N LEU A 87 -2.13 -12.10 -7.98
CA LEU A 87 -1.76 -13.37 -7.34
C LEU A 87 -3.00 -14.21 -7.11
N ASN A 88 -2.89 -15.50 -7.40
CA ASN A 88 -3.92 -16.50 -7.11
C ASN A 88 -3.24 -17.87 -6.86
N SER A 89 -4.05 -18.88 -6.57
CA SER A 89 -3.56 -20.25 -6.35
C SER A 89 -2.81 -20.85 -7.56
N GLU A 90 -3.05 -20.31 -8.76
CA GLU A 90 -2.44 -20.74 -10.02
C GLU A 90 -1.24 -19.89 -10.45
N SER A 91 -0.81 -18.96 -9.59
CA SER A 91 0.30 -18.06 -9.91
C SER A 91 1.55 -18.82 -10.32
N ASN A 92 2.03 -18.54 -11.53
CA ASN A 92 3.21 -19.17 -12.10
C ASN A 92 4.48 -18.46 -11.61
N GLY A 93 5.42 -19.23 -11.13
CA GLY A 93 6.72 -18.75 -10.63
C GLY A 93 6.86 -18.89 -9.11
N ASP A 94 8.07 -19.13 -8.68
CA ASP A 94 8.36 -19.46 -7.28
C ASP A 94 8.04 -18.31 -6.32
N ALA A 95 8.29 -17.07 -6.73
CA ALA A 95 7.97 -15.89 -5.94
C ALA A 95 6.45 -15.70 -5.75
N GLY A 96 5.64 -15.92 -6.80
CA GLY A 96 4.19 -15.83 -6.71
C GLY A 96 3.60 -16.91 -5.81
N LYS A 97 4.09 -18.12 -5.93
CA LYS A 97 3.69 -19.26 -5.06
C LYS A 97 4.04 -19.01 -3.60
N LEU A 98 5.25 -18.50 -3.34
CA LEU A 98 5.68 -18.16 -1.99
C LEU A 98 4.80 -17.09 -1.37
N LEU A 99 4.58 -15.98 -2.07
CA LEU A 99 3.71 -14.89 -1.61
C LEU A 99 2.28 -15.37 -1.37
N TRP A 100 1.73 -16.21 -2.25
CA TRP A 100 0.40 -16.78 -2.05
C TRP A 100 0.32 -17.65 -0.80
N SER A 101 1.34 -18.49 -0.57
CA SER A 101 1.40 -19.33 0.63
C SER A 101 1.53 -18.53 1.92
N ASP A 102 2.24 -17.39 1.88
CA ASP A 102 2.42 -16.51 3.03
C ASP A 102 1.13 -15.78 3.42
N LEU A 103 0.23 -15.52 2.45
CA LEU A 103 -1.08 -14.92 2.71
C LEU A 103 -1.99 -15.85 3.52
N LYS A 104 -1.75 -17.17 3.50
CA LYS A 104 -2.55 -18.19 4.20
C LYS A 104 -4.06 -17.98 4.01
N PRO A 105 -4.55 -17.89 2.76
CA PRO A 105 -5.97 -17.64 2.53
C PRO A 105 -6.81 -18.80 3.06
N GLU A 106 -7.94 -18.46 3.69
CA GLU A 106 -8.88 -19.42 4.27
C GLU A 106 -10.30 -19.20 3.75
N GLY A 107 -11.08 -20.27 3.69
CA GLY A 107 -12.48 -20.21 3.24
C GLY A 107 -12.61 -19.67 1.81
N ASN A 108 -13.54 -18.77 1.58
CA ASN A 108 -13.80 -18.17 0.26
C ASN A 108 -12.62 -17.35 -0.28
N ALA A 109 -11.68 -16.95 0.58
CA ALA A 109 -10.48 -16.22 0.14
C ALA A 109 -9.53 -17.08 -0.69
N THR A 110 -9.61 -18.41 -0.61
CA THR A 110 -8.81 -19.32 -1.43
C THR A 110 -9.13 -19.25 -2.92
N GLU A 111 -10.36 -18.84 -3.25
CA GLU A 111 -10.84 -18.66 -4.62
C GLU A 111 -10.68 -17.21 -5.13
N SER A 112 -10.30 -16.30 -4.25
CA SER A 112 -10.15 -14.89 -4.57
C SER A 112 -8.75 -14.58 -5.12
N ASN A 113 -8.67 -13.59 -5.99
CA ASN A 113 -7.41 -13.04 -6.43
C ASN A 113 -6.90 -12.02 -5.41
N ALA A 114 -5.61 -12.04 -5.14
CA ALA A 114 -4.91 -10.97 -4.44
C ALA A 114 -4.13 -10.11 -5.44
N VAL A 115 -3.80 -8.89 -5.06
CA VAL A 115 -2.94 -8.02 -5.85
C VAL A 115 -1.65 -7.79 -5.08
N ALA A 116 -0.52 -7.99 -5.74
CA ALA A 116 0.79 -7.79 -5.14
C ALA A 116 1.52 -6.62 -5.82
N LEU A 117 2.19 -5.83 -5.00
CA LEU A 117 3.04 -4.74 -5.43
C LEU A 117 4.44 -4.97 -4.87
N THR A 118 5.43 -4.98 -5.75
CA THR A 118 6.84 -4.87 -5.35
C THR A 118 7.29 -3.44 -5.60
N SER A 119 7.69 -2.75 -4.54
CA SER A 119 8.10 -1.36 -4.64
C SER A 119 9.26 -1.06 -3.69
N THR A 120 9.84 0.12 -3.84
CA THR A 120 10.87 0.65 -2.93
C THR A 120 10.28 1.76 -2.06
N PHE A 121 10.82 1.95 -0.87
CA PHE A 121 10.44 3.09 -0.03
C PHE A 121 10.62 4.44 -0.74
N TYR A 122 11.66 4.55 -1.57
CA TYR A 122 11.89 5.74 -2.40
C TYR A 122 10.72 6.01 -3.34
N ALA A 123 10.22 5.00 -4.05
CA ALA A 123 9.08 5.13 -4.95
C ALA A 123 7.80 5.52 -4.19
N VAL A 124 7.55 4.89 -3.03
CA VAL A 124 6.40 5.21 -2.18
C VAL A 124 6.48 6.65 -1.67
N LEU A 125 7.65 7.09 -1.17
CA LEU A 125 7.85 8.46 -0.69
C LEU A 125 7.60 9.50 -1.80
N ASN A 126 8.11 9.25 -3.00
CA ASN A 126 7.87 10.11 -4.15
C ASN A 126 6.39 10.20 -4.51
N GLN A 127 5.67 9.07 -4.49
CA GLN A 127 4.24 9.03 -4.78
C GLN A 127 3.43 9.76 -3.71
N LEU A 128 3.82 9.65 -2.45
CA LEU A 128 3.26 10.40 -1.32
C LEU A 128 3.52 11.91 -1.42
N GLY A 129 4.56 12.32 -2.17
CA GLY A 129 5.05 13.69 -2.19
C GLY A 129 5.78 14.09 -0.90
N TRP A 130 6.26 13.09 -0.14
CA TRP A 130 7.11 13.34 1.03
C TRP A 130 8.57 13.51 0.61
N GLY A 131 9.37 14.19 1.45
CA GLY A 131 10.80 14.29 1.23
C GLY A 131 11.49 12.92 1.30
N VAL A 132 12.62 12.78 0.61
CA VAL A 132 13.45 11.56 0.63
C VAL A 132 14.62 11.69 1.61
N ASP A 133 14.31 12.04 2.84
CA ASP A 133 15.25 12.16 3.95
C ASP A 133 15.04 11.06 4.99
N GLY A 134 15.99 10.91 5.92
CA GLY A 134 15.94 9.87 6.94
C GLY A 134 14.69 9.92 7.83
N LYS A 135 14.13 11.12 8.08
CA LYS A 135 12.90 11.28 8.87
C LYS A 135 11.69 10.76 8.12
N SER A 136 11.62 11.02 6.82
CA SER A 136 10.53 10.55 5.95
C SER A 136 10.59 9.03 5.79
N TYR A 137 11.77 8.46 5.64
CA TYR A 137 11.96 7.00 5.65
C TYR A 137 11.49 6.36 6.95
N GLN A 138 11.88 6.92 8.11
CA GLN A 138 11.43 6.42 9.39
C GLN A 138 9.92 6.54 9.55
N ARG A 139 9.34 7.68 9.18
CA ARG A 139 7.89 7.90 9.22
C ARG A 139 7.13 6.88 8.36
N LEU A 140 7.65 6.57 7.16
CA LEU A 140 7.03 5.55 6.30
C LEU A 140 7.12 4.16 6.94
N LYS A 141 8.27 3.82 7.54
CA LYS A 141 8.43 2.58 8.32
C LYS A 141 7.42 2.43 9.45
N ASP A 142 7.12 3.54 10.12
CA ASP A 142 6.18 3.56 11.25
C ASP A 142 4.72 3.39 10.80
N CYS A 143 4.43 3.52 9.49
CA CYS A 143 3.09 3.35 8.90
C CYS A 143 2.87 1.97 8.26
N ILE A 144 3.92 1.17 8.06
CA ILE A 144 3.87 -0.16 7.42
C ILE A 144 4.13 -1.25 8.44
#